data_a78960be0538b87c4f98d0009a142e24
#
_entry.id   a78960be0538b87c4f98d0009a142e24
#
_cell.length_a   1.000
_cell.length_b   1.000
_cell.length_c   1.000
_cell.angle_alpha   90.00
_cell.angle_beta   90.00
_cell.angle_gamma   90.00
#
_symmetry.space_group_name_H-M   'P 1'
#
loop_
_entity.id
_entity.type
_entity.pdbx_description
1 polymer ?
#
loop_
_entity_poly.entity_id
_entity_poly.type
_entity_poly.pdbx_seq_one_letter_code
_entity_poly.pdbx_strand_id
1 'polypeptide(L)'
;MRTKWIGFARIIMLLLMLVLFINSFVLFKNIRSYIMYGSKSTGLNIMNDYFDRGDYQKIYTAAVVNAYADDELYADVSQYEAFGRYYHAYVMARCMDDSEQYLKEMEKEKARISWEKILEVISILEEDLNR
;
A
#
# COMPACT_ATOMS: atom_id res chain seq x y z
N MET A 1 -34.31 -35.76 -19.44
CA MET A 1 -34.47 -34.31 -19.26
C MET A 1 -34.10 -33.84 -17.87
N ARG A 2 -34.54 -34.48 -16.80
CA ARG A 2 -34.22 -34.05 -15.41
C ARG A 2 -32.72 -33.91 -15.10
N THR A 3 -31.86 -34.84 -15.54
CA THR A 3 -30.42 -34.84 -15.30
C THR A 3 -29.66 -33.70 -15.97
N LYS A 4 -30.11 -33.25 -17.16
CA LYS A 4 -29.49 -32.08 -17.84
C LYS A 4 -29.81 -30.76 -17.14
N TRP A 5 -30.98 -30.61 -16.58
CA TRP A 5 -31.40 -29.44 -15.81
C TRP A 5 -30.65 -29.34 -14.49
N ILE A 6 -30.38 -30.46 -13.82
CA ILE A 6 -29.58 -30.49 -12.58
C ILE A 6 -28.14 -30.10 -12.85
N GLY A 7 -27.55 -30.52 -13.98
CA GLY A 7 -26.21 -30.11 -14.40
C GLY A 7 -26.14 -28.61 -14.68
N PHE A 8 -27.12 -28.09 -15.40
CA PHE A 8 -27.21 -26.67 -15.74
C PHE A 8 -27.38 -25.79 -14.48
N ALA A 9 -28.27 -26.18 -13.56
CA ALA A 9 -28.46 -25.48 -12.30
C ALA A 9 -27.18 -25.44 -11.43
N ARG A 10 -26.41 -26.55 -11.41
CA ARG A 10 -25.11 -26.60 -10.71
C ARG A 10 -24.08 -25.63 -11.29
N ILE A 11 -24.02 -25.55 -12.62
CA ILE A 11 -23.11 -24.62 -13.29
C ILE A 11 -23.47 -23.17 -12.96
N ILE A 12 -24.75 -22.80 -13.02
CA ILE A 12 -25.22 -21.47 -12.65
C ILE A 12 -24.88 -21.16 -11.20
N MET A 13 -25.09 -22.11 -10.30
CA MET A 13 -24.80 -21.94 -8.88
C MET A 13 -23.31 -21.72 -8.61
N LEU A 14 -22.43 -22.46 -9.32
CA LEU A 14 -20.99 -22.28 -9.24
C LEU A 14 -20.55 -20.90 -9.77
N LEU A 15 -21.12 -20.44 -10.88
CA LEU A 15 -20.85 -19.11 -11.42
C LEU A 15 -21.30 -18.01 -10.46
N LEU A 16 -22.47 -18.13 -9.84
CA LEU A 16 -22.95 -17.18 -8.83
C LEU A 16 -22.03 -17.16 -7.61
N MET A 17 -21.58 -18.32 -7.13
CA MET A 17 -20.61 -18.39 -6.02
C MET A 17 -19.30 -17.74 -6.37
N LEU A 18 -18.80 -17.91 -7.59
CA LEU A 18 -17.58 -17.28 -8.05
C LEU A 18 -17.72 -15.74 -8.09
N VAL A 19 -18.83 -15.24 -8.62
CA VAL A 19 -19.12 -13.80 -8.66
C VAL A 19 -19.23 -13.23 -7.24
N LEU A 20 -19.91 -13.92 -6.33
CA LEU A 20 -20.00 -13.48 -4.93
C LEU A 20 -18.64 -13.48 -4.23
N PHE A 21 -17.79 -14.48 -4.51
CA PHE A 21 -16.44 -14.55 -3.96
C PHE A 21 -15.58 -13.39 -4.43
N ILE A 22 -15.60 -13.08 -5.74
CA ILE A 22 -14.86 -11.94 -6.31
C ILE A 22 -15.34 -10.62 -5.70
N ASN A 23 -16.65 -10.40 -5.63
CA ASN A 23 -17.23 -9.18 -5.02
C ASN A 23 -16.87 -9.06 -3.54
N SER A 24 -16.88 -10.16 -2.79
CA SER A 24 -16.47 -10.17 -1.38
C SER A 24 -15.01 -9.79 -1.21
N PHE A 25 -14.13 -10.24 -2.10
CA PHE A 25 -12.71 -9.89 -2.07
C PHE A 25 -12.46 -8.40 -2.36
N VAL A 26 -13.14 -7.84 -3.38
CA VAL A 26 -13.08 -6.40 -3.69
C VAL A 26 -13.61 -5.57 -2.53
N LEU A 27 -14.76 -5.97 -1.96
CA LEU A 27 -15.35 -5.30 -0.80
C LEU A 27 -14.42 -5.34 0.42
N PHE A 28 -13.77 -6.46 0.66
CA PHE A 28 -12.80 -6.61 1.76
C PHE A 28 -11.61 -5.66 1.59
N LYS A 29 -11.06 -5.52 0.38
CA LYS A 29 -9.99 -4.56 0.09
C LYS A 29 -10.43 -3.13 0.41
N ASN A 30 -11.60 -2.73 -0.04
CA ASN A 30 -12.14 -1.39 0.18
C ASN A 30 -12.44 -1.10 1.65
N ILE A 31 -13.00 -2.07 2.39
CA ILE A 31 -13.25 -1.95 3.83
C ILE A 31 -11.94 -1.80 4.59
N ARG A 32 -10.91 -2.55 4.22
CA ARG A 32 -9.60 -2.47 4.87
C ARG A 32 -9.00 -1.06 4.74
N SER A 33 -9.03 -0.48 3.55
CA SER A 33 -8.57 0.89 3.32
C SER A 33 -9.41 1.90 4.09
N TYR A 34 -10.72 1.71 4.13
CA TYR A 34 -11.62 2.57 4.88
C TYR A 34 -11.37 2.52 6.38
N ILE A 35 -11.13 1.34 6.94
CA ILE A 35 -10.78 1.17 8.38
C ILE A 35 -9.47 1.90 8.68
N MET A 36 -8.49 1.82 7.77
CA MET A 36 -7.17 2.41 7.98
C MET A 36 -7.18 3.94 7.82
N TYR A 37 -7.83 4.45 6.78
CA TYR A 37 -7.77 5.87 6.42
C TYR A 37 -9.10 6.61 6.62
N GLY A 38 -10.23 5.90 6.80
CA GLY A 38 -11.55 6.50 6.76
C GLY A 38 -11.88 7.06 5.38
N SER A 39 -12.29 8.31 5.32
CA SER A 39 -12.45 9.00 4.02
C SER A 39 -11.08 9.35 3.43
N LYS A 40 -11.05 9.63 2.12
CA LYS A 40 -9.84 10.05 1.39
C LYS A 40 -9.15 11.25 2.06
N SER A 41 -9.90 12.27 2.44
CA SER A 41 -9.36 13.46 3.11
C SER A 41 -8.84 13.14 4.52
N THR A 42 -9.49 12.27 5.26
CA THR A 42 -9.04 11.81 6.58
C THR A 42 -7.74 11.03 6.47
N GLY A 43 -7.64 10.13 5.49
CA GLY A 43 -6.42 9.36 5.21
C GLY A 43 -5.24 10.26 4.89
N LEU A 44 -5.44 11.26 4.04
CA LEU A 44 -4.40 12.24 3.70
C LEU A 44 -3.96 13.06 4.92
N ASN A 45 -4.90 13.48 5.76
CA ASN A 45 -4.60 14.23 6.99
C ASN A 45 -3.82 13.39 7.99
N ILE A 46 -4.15 12.11 8.16
CA ILE A 46 -3.41 11.19 9.03
C ILE A 46 -1.97 11.04 8.54
N MET A 47 -1.77 10.84 7.25
CA MET A 47 -0.44 10.71 6.66
C MET A 47 0.38 11.99 6.76
N ASN A 48 -0.23 13.16 6.52
CA ASN A 48 0.40 14.46 6.74
C ASN A 48 0.87 14.62 8.19
N ASP A 49 0.03 14.27 9.17
CA ASP A 49 0.35 14.36 10.58
C ASP A 49 1.53 13.45 10.96
N TYR A 50 1.55 12.20 10.49
CA TYR A 50 2.68 11.30 10.69
C TYR A 50 3.97 11.85 10.07
N PHE A 51 3.88 12.37 8.85
CA PHE A 51 5.04 12.92 8.15
C PHE A 51 5.60 14.15 8.86
N ASP A 52 4.75 15.08 9.24
CA ASP A 52 5.15 16.35 9.90
C ASP A 52 5.76 16.08 11.29
N ARG A 53 5.35 15.03 11.98
CA ARG A 53 5.93 14.60 13.25
C ARG A 53 7.20 13.78 13.12
N GLY A 54 7.57 13.35 11.92
CA GLY A 54 8.67 12.41 11.71
C GLY A 54 8.35 10.96 12.08
N ASP A 55 7.08 10.61 12.23
CA ASP A 55 6.60 9.25 12.56
C ASP A 55 6.58 8.35 11.31
N TYR A 56 7.69 8.26 10.60
CA TYR A 56 7.81 7.57 9.31
C TYR A 56 7.54 6.08 9.38
N GLN A 57 7.81 5.45 10.52
CA GLN A 57 7.49 4.03 10.73
C GLN A 57 5.98 3.78 10.71
N LYS A 58 5.15 4.71 11.18
CA LYS A 58 3.69 4.61 11.10
C LYS A 58 3.20 4.71 9.67
N ILE A 59 3.85 5.53 8.85
CA ILE A 59 3.56 5.62 7.41
C ILE A 59 3.84 4.28 6.73
N TYR A 60 4.97 3.63 7.03
CA TYR A 60 5.28 2.30 6.53
C TYR A 60 4.26 1.25 6.97
N THR A 61 3.88 1.24 8.24
CA THR A 61 2.88 0.31 8.75
C THR A 61 1.54 0.46 8.03
N ALA A 62 1.11 1.69 7.79
CA ALA A 62 -0.09 1.99 7.02
C ALA A 62 0.03 1.50 5.57
N ALA A 63 1.16 1.71 4.92
CA ALA A 63 1.42 1.25 3.56
C ALA A 63 1.35 -0.29 3.44
N VAL A 64 1.92 -1.01 4.40
CA VAL A 64 1.88 -2.49 4.44
C VAL A 64 0.46 -3.00 4.65
N VAL A 65 -0.28 -2.40 5.58
CA VAL A 65 -1.67 -2.79 5.85
C VAL A 65 -2.55 -2.61 4.62
N ASN A 66 -2.29 -1.59 3.79
CA ASN A 66 -3.04 -1.31 2.56
C ASN A 66 -2.43 -1.88 1.28
N ALA A 67 -1.41 -2.74 1.37
CA ALA A 67 -0.70 -3.28 0.20
C ALA A 67 -1.62 -3.91 -0.87
N TYR A 68 -2.82 -4.35 -0.47
CA TYR A 68 -3.82 -4.96 -1.36
C TYR A 68 -5.07 -4.09 -1.55
N ALA A 69 -5.04 -2.84 -1.10
CA ALA A 69 -6.16 -1.91 -1.30
C ALA A 69 -6.22 -1.41 -2.75
N ASP A 70 -7.37 -0.86 -3.13
CA ASP A 70 -7.52 -0.20 -4.42
C ASP A 70 -6.81 1.16 -4.39
N ASP A 71 -5.68 1.27 -5.10
CA ASP A 71 -4.86 2.47 -5.14
C ASP A 71 -5.60 3.68 -5.74
N GLU A 72 -6.58 3.45 -6.64
CA GLU A 72 -7.38 4.53 -7.21
C GLU A 72 -8.23 5.25 -6.16
N LEU A 73 -8.75 4.52 -5.18
CA LEU A 73 -9.58 5.08 -4.11
C LEU A 73 -8.79 6.02 -3.20
N TYR A 74 -7.50 5.75 -3.02
CA TYR A 74 -6.62 6.50 -2.11
C TYR A 74 -5.36 7.03 -2.81
N ALA A 75 -5.49 7.45 -4.07
CA ALA A 75 -4.37 7.95 -4.87
C ALA A 75 -3.60 9.10 -4.20
N ASP A 76 -4.28 9.94 -3.42
CA ASP A 76 -3.65 11.07 -2.73
C ASP A 76 -2.69 10.65 -1.61
N VAL A 77 -2.85 9.43 -1.05
CA VAL A 77 -1.93 8.91 -0.02
C VAL A 77 -0.82 8.05 -0.61
N SER A 78 -0.85 7.75 -1.91
CA SER A 78 0.13 6.90 -2.58
C SER A 78 1.57 7.41 -2.47
N GLN A 79 1.76 8.73 -2.44
CA GLN A 79 3.07 9.36 -2.25
C GLN A 79 3.65 9.04 -0.87
N TYR A 80 2.84 9.10 0.17
CA TYR A 80 3.24 8.73 1.51
C TYR A 80 3.49 7.23 1.66
N GLU A 81 2.68 6.40 1.02
CA GLU A 81 2.89 4.94 1.04
C GLU A 81 4.22 4.56 0.39
N ALA A 82 4.55 5.16 -0.75
CA ALA A 82 5.84 4.97 -1.39
C ALA A 82 6.99 5.45 -0.48
N PHE A 83 6.84 6.59 0.18
CA PHE A 83 7.81 7.08 1.15
C PHE A 83 7.95 6.14 2.36
N GLY A 84 6.87 5.60 2.88
CA GLY A 84 6.90 4.63 3.98
C GLY A 84 7.72 3.39 3.62
N ARG A 85 7.53 2.83 2.43
CA ARG A 85 8.33 1.70 1.92
C ARG A 85 9.80 2.08 1.70
N TYR A 86 10.05 3.28 1.17
CA TYR A 86 11.40 3.84 1.06
C TYR A 86 12.10 3.92 2.42
N TYR A 87 11.42 4.50 3.41
CA TYR A 87 11.95 4.65 4.75
C TYR A 87 12.28 3.31 5.41
N HIS A 88 11.40 2.32 5.27
CA HIS A 88 11.69 0.98 5.75
C HIS A 88 12.96 0.39 5.10
N ALA A 89 13.09 0.48 3.78
CA ALA A 89 14.27 0.03 3.06
C ALA A 89 15.54 0.78 3.52
N TYR A 90 15.44 2.08 3.78
CA TYR A 90 16.53 2.89 4.34
C TYR A 90 16.97 2.37 5.72
N VAL A 91 16.03 2.11 6.63
CA VAL A 91 16.35 1.57 7.96
C VAL A 91 17.01 0.20 7.85
N MET A 92 16.50 -0.67 6.98
CA MET A 92 17.08 -1.99 6.75
C MET A 92 18.49 -1.90 6.13
N ALA A 93 18.70 -1.00 5.17
CA ALA A 93 20.01 -0.77 4.56
C ALA A 93 21.08 -0.34 5.58
N ARG A 94 20.68 0.42 6.61
CA ARG A 94 21.57 0.81 7.71
C ARG A 94 21.89 -0.30 8.70
N CYS A 95 20.97 -1.24 8.87
CA CYS A 95 21.06 -2.27 9.92
C CYS A 95 21.63 -3.61 9.42
N MET A 96 21.64 -3.84 8.09
CA MET A 96 22.01 -5.13 7.51
C MET A 96 23.33 -5.04 6.77
N ASP A 97 24.18 -6.06 6.90
CA ASP A 97 25.46 -6.14 6.20
C ASP A 97 25.27 -6.27 4.67
N ASP A 98 24.25 -7.01 4.23
CA ASP A 98 23.88 -7.13 2.83
C ASP A 98 22.74 -6.14 2.51
N SER A 99 23.12 -4.92 2.17
CA SER A 99 22.21 -3.81 1.92
C SER A 99 21.77 -3.66 0.47
N GLU A 100 22.35 -4.39 -0.49
CA GLU A 100 22.13 -4.17 -1.92
C GLU A 100 20.65 -4.25 -2.33
N GLN A 101 19.93 -5.24 -1.83
CA GLN A 101 18.50 -5.39 -2.11
C GLN A 101 17.67 -4.23 -1.58
N TYR A 102 18.03 -3.69 -0.42
CA TYR A 102 17.33 -2.54 0.19
C TYR A 102 17.65 -1.24 -0.53
N LEU A 103 18.86 -1.05 -1.02
CA LEU A 103 19.23 0.10 -1.86
C LEU A 103 18.44 0.10 -3.17
N LYS A 104 18.27 -1.06 -3.80
CA LYS A 104 17.41 -1.20 -5.00
C LYS A 104 15.94 -0.89 -4.70
N GLU A 105 15.43 -1.32 -3.55
CA GLU A 105 14.06 -1.00 -3.13
C GLU A 105 13.88 0.49 -2.85
N MET A 106 14.86 1.16 -2.24
CA MET A 106 14.88 2.61 -2.06
C MET A 106 14.78 3.34 -3.41
N GLU A 107 15.58 2.97 -4.39
CA GLU A 107 15.55 3.56 -5.74
C GLU A 107 14.19 3.36 -6.41
N LYS A 108 13.64 2.16 -6.32
CA LYS A 108 12.33 1.82 -6.89
C LYS A 108 11.22 2.67 -6.28
N GLU A 109 11.16 2.80 -4.97
CA GLU A 109 10.12 3.59 -4.31
C GLU A 109 10.33 5.10 -4.53
N LYS A 110 11.57 5.58 -4.52
CA LYS A 110 11.90 6.98 -4.84
C LYS A 110 11.41 7.39 -6.23
N ALA A 111 11.52 6.52 -7.22
CA ALA A 111 11.04 6.76 -8.59
C ALA A 111 9.52 6.99 -8.67
N ARG A 112 8.75 6.53 -7.68
CA ARG A 112 7.28 6.71 -7.58
C ARG A 112 6.88 8.01 -6.89
N ILE A 113 7.83 8.74 -6.30
CA ILE A 113 7.59 9.94 -5.49
C ILE A 113 7.85 11.18 -6.36
N SER A 114 6.89 12.09 -6.38
CA SER A 114 6.98 13.38 -7.08
C SER A 114 6.80 14.59 -6.15
N TRP A 115 6.35 14.39 -4.92
CA TRP A 115 6.12 15.48 -3.99
C TRP A 115 7.44 16.01 -3.41
N GLU A 116 7.72 17.30 -3.66
CA GLU A 116 8.96 17.96 -3.30
C GLU A 116 9.31 17.84 -1.81
N LYS A 117 8.34 18.07 -0.93
CA LYS A 117 8.54 17.93 0.53
C LYS A 117 9.02 16.53 0.97
N ILE A 118 8.58 15.47 0.26
CA ILE A 118 9.02 14.10 0.54
C ILE A 118 10.43 13.89 -0.02
N LEU A 119 10.70 14.41 -1.23
CA LEU A 119 12.02 14.32 -1.85
C LEU A 119 13.09 15.06 -1.05
N GLU A 120 12.76 16.18 -0.40
CA GLU A 120 13.67 16.87 0.51
C GLU A 120 14.07 16.00 1.70
N VAL A 121 13.10 15.33 2.33
CA VAL A 121 13.39 14.37 3.42
C VAL A 121 14.24 13.21 2.93
N ILE A 122 13.92 12.65 1.77
CA ILE A 122 14.71 11.57 1.14
C ILE A 122 16.15 12.00 0.93
N SER A 123 16.40 13.23 0.46
CA SER A 123 17.74 13.77 0.28
C SER A 123 18.55 13.79 1.58
N ILE A 124 17.91 14.17 2.69
CA ILE A 124 18.54 14.14 4.02
C ILE A 124 18.88 12.72 4.46
N LEU A 125 17.97 11.76 4.24
CA LEU A 125 18.19 10.37 4.58
C LEU A 125 19.33 9.73 3.75
N GLU A 126 19.41 10.07 2.46
CA GLU A 126 20.49 9.60 1.58
C GLU A 126 21.84 10.16 2.00
N GLU A 127 21.90 11.42 2.40
CA GLU A 127 23.12 12.04 2.92
C GLU A 127 23.59 11.34 4.20
N ASP A 128 22.66 11.00 5.10
CA ASP A 128 22.97 10.26 6.32
C ASP A 128 23.46 8.82 6.04
N LEU A 129 22.93 8.18 5.01
CA LEU A 129 23.36 6.84 4.61
C LEU A 129 24.79 6.80 4.06
N ASN A 130 25.24 7.90 3.45
CA ASN A 130 26.56 8.02 2.83
C ASN A 130 27.68 8.46 3.81
N ARG A 131 27.34 8.73 5.06
CA ARG A 131 28.28 9.08 6.13
C ARG A 131 28.81 7.84 6.86
#